data_614435748092f826e36afd0d87e50f90
#
_entry.id   614435748092f826e36afd0d87e50f90
#
_cell.length_a   1.000
_cell.length_b   1.000
_cell.length_c   1.000
_cell.angle_alpha   90.00
_cell.angle_beta   90.00
_cell.angle_gamma   90.00
#
_symmetry.space_group_name_H-M   'P 1'
#
loop_
_entity.id
_entity.type
_entity.pdbx_description
1 polymer ?
#
loop_
_entity_poly.entity_id
_entity_poly.type
_entity_poly.pdbx_seq_one_letter_code
_entity_poly.pdbx_strand_id
1 'polypeptide(L)'
;MSAARTSASRRTVLRGAAVTPVAGLGLAACSASGGGSSADATPTAPVDLGAESEVAKGGAKLYRDHNVVVSRSADGALKAYSTICTHAGCAINKLQGTTLVCPCHGSQFDALTGKVVQSPATEPLNELPVKTAKGRIVAGPDA
;
A
#
# COMPACT_ATOMS: atom_id res chain seq x y z
N MET A 1 62.37 -11.31 -6.22
CA MET A 1 62.61 -11.89 -4.88
C MET A 1 61.22 -12.08 -4.29
N SER A 2 60.76 -13.30 -4.37
CA SER A 2 60.47 -14.24 -3.28
C SER A 2 59.26 -13.79 -2.45
N ALA A 3 58.26 -14.55 -2.16
CA ALA A 3 57.95 -15.96 -2.33
C ALA A 3 56.45 -16.20 -2.09
N ALA A 4 55.89 -17.17 -2.77
CA ALA A 4 54.60 -17.77 -2.55
C ALA A 4 54.53 -18.51 -1.19
N ARG A 5 53.33 -18.58 -0.58
CA ARG A 5 52.98 -19.72 0.28
C ARG A 5 51.49 -20.08 0.11
N THR A 6 51.31 -21.17 -0.56
CA THR A 6 50.17 -22.07 -0.52
C THR A 6 50.04 -22.73 0.85
N SER A 7 48.84 -22.92 1.38
CA SER A 7 48.55 -23.97 2.33
C SER A 7 47.20 -24.58 2.11
N ALA A 8 47.25 -25.85 1.86
CA ALA A 8 46.16 -26.76 1.51
C ALA A 8 45.40 -27.31 2.72
N SER A 9 44.17 -27.68 2.45
CA SER A 9 43.52 -28.93 2.87
C SER A 9 43.41 -29.27 4.36
N ARG A 10 42.20 -29.52 4.82
CA ARG A 10 41.87 -30.85 5.42
C ARG A 10 40.35 -31.07 5.40
N ARG A 11 39.98 -32.05 4.60
CA ARG A 11 38.70 -32.77 4.66
C ARG A 11 38.64 -33.53 5.99
N THR A 12 37.51 -33.44 6.68
CA THR A 12 37.18 -34.45 7.68
C THR A 12 35.74 -34.91 7.40
N VAL A 13 35.65 -36.12 6.90
CA VAL A 13 34.44 -36.91 6.75
C VAL A 13 34.18 -37.60 8.09
N LEU A 14 33.03 -37.41 8.69
CA LEU A 14 32.54 -38.31 9.73
C LEU A 14 31.12 -38.76 9.37
N ARG A 15 31.06 -40.04 9.02
CA ARG A 15 29.86 -40.85 8.93
C ARG A 15 29.34 -41.13 10.35
N GLY A 16 28.06 -40.96 10.58
CA GLY A 16 27.38 -41.45 11.76
C GLY A 16 25.92 -41.60 11.47
N ALA A 17 25.50 -42.84 11.25
CA ALA A 17 24.08 -43.21 11.10
C ALA A 17 23.47 -43.38 12.49
N ALA A 18 22.28 -42.79 12.72
CA ALA A 18 21.34 -43.29 13.72
C ALA A 18 19.93 -42.90 13.31
N VAL A 19 19.14 -43.92 13.06
CA VAL A 19 17.72 -43.91 12.70
C VAL A 19 16.93 -43.92 14.00
N THR A 20 16.00 -42.96 14.18
CA THR A 20 14.84 -43.14 15.03
C THR A 20 13.64 -42.38 14.45
N PRO A 21 12.50 -43.04 14.18
CA PRO A 21 11.27 -42.36 13.77
C PRO A 21 10.51 -41.93 15.02
N VAL A 22 10.26 -40.64 15.17
CA VAL A 22 9.21 -40.14 16.08
C VAL A 22 8.17 -39.43 15.25
N ALA A 23 7.00 -40.07 15.17
CA ALA A 23 5.80 -39.47 14.66
C ALA A 23 5.33 -38.37 15.63
N GLY A 24 5.46 -37.12 15.21
CA GLY A 24 4.90 -35.95 15.89
C GLY A 24 4.02 -35.19 14.92
N LEU A 25 2.69 -35.29 15.10
CA LEU A 25 1.74 -34.40 14.43
C LEU A 25 1.96 -32.96 14.96
N GLY A 26 2.75 -32.19 14.24
CA GLY A 26 2.86 -30.75 14.44
C GLY A 26 1.90 -30.05 13.49
N LEU A 27 0.79 -29.56 14.01
CA LEU A 27 -0.05 -28.56 13.35
C LEU A 27 0.76 -27.28 13.18
N ALA A 28 1.41 -27.16 12.04
CA ALA A 28 2.02 -25.89 11.61
C ALA A 28 0.89 -24.94 11.23
N ALA A 29 0.43 -24.13 12.17
CA ALA A 29 -0.36 -22.94 11.88
C ALA A 29 0.55 -21.97 11.12
N CYS A 30 0.50 -22.02 9.79
CA CYS A 30 1.05 -20.97 8.94
C CYS A 30 0.19 -19.72 9.13
N SER A 31 0.55 -18.89 10.08
CA SER A 31 0.12 -17.49 10.11
C SER A 31 0.79 -16.80 8.92
N ALA A 32 0.11 -16.83 7.78
CA ALA A 32 0.48 -16.02 6.63
C ALA A 32 0.09 -14.56 6.93
N SER A 33 0.86 -13.89 7.77
CA SER A 33 0.87 -12.43 7.85
C SER A 33 1.73 -11.90 6.71
N GLY A 34 1.30 -12.17 5.49
CA GLY A 34 1.89 -11.62 4.28
C GLY A 34 1.22 -10.33 3.89
N GLY A 35 1.25 -9.32 4.76
CA GLY A 35 0.92 -7.95 4.39
C GLY A 35 2.09 -7.30 3.64
N GLY A 36 2.39 -7.77 2.44
CA GLY A 36 3.20 -7.03 1.49
C GLY A 36 2.38 -5.87 0.97
N SER A 37 2.44 -4.71 1.62
CA SER A 37 1.95 -3.47 1.05
C SER A 37 2.78 -3.19 -0.18
N SER A 38 2.22 -3.45 -1.37
CA SER A 38 2.76 -2.93 -2.62
C SER A 38 2.58 -1.43 -2.55
N ALA A 39 3.67 -0.70 -2.26
CA ALA A 39 3.64 0.74 -1.99
C ALA A 39 3.10 1.59 -3.17
N ASP A 40 2.90 0.97 -4.34
CA ASP A 40 2.51 1.62 -5.59
C ASP A 40 1.30 0.96 -6.27
N ALA A 41 0.37 0.41 -5.50
CA ALA A 41 -0.82 -0.23 -6.04
C ALA A 41 -2.12 0.32 -5.45
N THR A 42 -3.14 0.46 -6.31
CA THR A 42 -4.52 0.68 -5.88
C THR A 42 -5.02 -0.53 -5.08
N PRO A 43 -5.81 -0.35 -4.00
CA PRO A 43 -6.39 -1.46 -3.28
C PRO A 43 -7.16 -2.42 -4.19
N THR A 44 -6.90 -3.71 -4.06
CA THR A 44 -7.58 -4.78 -4.80
C THR A 44 -8.67 -5.46 -3.98
N ALA A 45 -8.84 -5.06 -2.72
CA ALA A 45 -9.87 -5.52 -1.79
C ALA A 45 -10.34 -4.35 -0.91
N PRO A 46 -11.51 -4.44 -0.26
CA PRO A 46 -11.96 -3.40 0.67
C PRO A 46 -10.97 -3.18 1.80
N VAL A 47 -10.61 -1.93 2.07
CA VAL A 47 -9.72 -1.53 3.17
C VAL A 47 -10.47 -0.66 4.17
N ASP A 48 -10.26 -0.92 5.45
CA ASP A 48 -10.76 -0.11 6.55
C ASP A 48 -9.80 1.06 6.79
N LEU A 49 -10.30 2.26 6.58
CA LEU A 49 -9.51 3.49 6.63
C LEU A 49 -9.63 4.24 7.97
N GLY A 50 -10.38 3.71 8.94
CA GLY A 50 -10.54 4.34 10.23
C GLY A 50 -11.87 5.08 10.40
N ALA A 51 -11.93 5.94 11.41
CA ALA A 51 -13.16 6.62 11.79
C ALA A 51 -13.61 7.65 10.74
N GLU A 52 -14.92 7.67 10.45
CA GLU A 52 -15.52 8.66 9.53
C GLU A 52 -15.30 10.10 10.00
N SER A 53 -15.26 10.31 11.32
CA SER A 53 -15.02 11.62 11.91
C SER A 53 -13.65 12.24 11.61
N GLU A 54 -12.71 11.44 11.13
CA GLU A 54 -11.38 11.91 10.77
C GLU A 54 -11.34 12.65 9.42
N VAL A 55 -12.41 12.56 8.62
CA VAL A 55 -12.55 13.31 7.38
C VAL A 55 -13.55 14.44 7.60
N ALA A 56 -13.05 15.66 7.75
CA ALA A 56 -13.87 16.84 7.96
C ALA A 56 -14.78 17.12 6.76
N LYS A 57 -15.96 17.71 6.99
CA LYS A 57 -16.85 18.18 5.91
C LYS A 57 -16.15 19.26 5.09
N GLY A 58 -16.22 19.16 3.77
CA GLY A 58 -15.52 20.03 2.83
C GLY A 58 -14.02 19.77 2.74
N GLY A 59 -13.51 18.70 3.40
CA GLY A 59 -12.10 18.35 3.45
C GLY A 59 -11.78 17.01 2.81
N ALA A 60 -10.51 16.65 2.88
CA ALA A 60 -10.00 15.36 2.42
C ALA A 60 -8.92 14.84 3.36
N LYS A 61 -8.75 13.52 3.40
CA LYS A 61 -7.69 12.84 4.14
C LYS A 61 -6.99 11.81 3.25
N LEU A 62 -5.66 11.86 3.28
CA LEU A 62 -4.80 10.95 2.52
C LEU A 62 -4.37 9.77 3.40
N TYR A 63 -4.65 8.57 2.93
CA TYR A 63 -4.28 7.29 3.52
C TYR A 63 -3.15 6.66 2.71
N ARG A 64 -1.90 7.03 3.04
CA ARG A 64 -0.71 6.66 2.26
C ARG A 64 -0.48 5.16 2.19
N ASP A 65 -0.70 4.46 3.28
CA ASP A 65 -0.46 3.01 3.39
C ASP A 65 -1.41 2.18 2.52
N HIS A 66 -2.49 2.82 2.03
CA HIS A 66 -3.50 2.18 1.19
C HIS A 66 -3.59 2.81 -0.21
N ASN A 67 -2.81 3.85 -0.49
CA ASN A 67 -2.90 4.64 -1.72
C ASN A 67 -4.32 5.12 -2.02
N VAL A 68 -5.00 5.62 -1.00
CA VAL A 68 -6.37 6.14 -1.08
C VAL A 68 -6.42 7.55 -0.51
N VAL A 69 -7.16 8.43 -1.17
CA VAL A 69 -7.67 9.67 -0.59
C VAL A 69 -9.17 9.55 -0.43
N VAL A 70 -9.67 9.97 0.70
CA VAL A 70 -11.11 10.11 0.95
C VAL A 70 -11.41 11.58 1.15
N SER A 71 -12.43 12.06 0.48
CA SER A 71 -12.97 13.40 0.65
C SER A 71 -14.40 13.33 1.17
N ARG A 72 -14.81 14.38 1.85
CA ARG A 72 -16.16 14.56 2.34
C ARG A 72 -16.70 15.89 1.88
N SER A 73 -17.78 15.88 1.14
CA SER A 73 -18.46 17.10 0.69
C SER A 73 -19.10 17.86 1.87
N ALA A 74 -19.52 19.08 1.64
CA ALA A 74 -20.16 19.91 2.66
C ALA A 74 -21.50 19.31 3.19
N ASP A 75 -22.24 18.61 2.33
CA ASP A 75 -23.44 17.87 2.66
C ASP A 75 -23.16 16.52 3.37
N GLY A 76 -21.89 16.08 3.40
CA GLY A 76 -21.43 14.91 4.14
C GLY A 76 -21.21 13.66 3.29
N ALA A 77 -21.45 13.71 1.98
CA ALA A 77 -21.19 12.58 1.10
C ALA A 77 -19.69 12.27 1.01
N LEU A 78 -19.35 10.99 1.02
CA LEU A 78 -17.96 10.53 0.88
C LEU A 78 -17.65 10.19 -0.57
N LYS A 79 -16.42 10.49 -0.98
CA LYS A 79 -15.80 10.00 -2.21
C LYS A 79 -14.41 9.50 -1.91
N ALA A 80 -13.99 8.47 -2.62
CA ALA A 80 -12.64 7.94 -2.52
C ALA A 80 -12.01 7.82 -3.90
N TYR A 81 -10.71 8.08 -3.96
CA TYR A 81 -9.91 7.94 -5.19
C TYR A 81 -8.62 7.21 -4.88
N SER A 82 -8.15 6.42 -5.85
CA SER A 82 -6.78 5.92 -5.84
C SER A 82 -5.81 7.09 -5.93
N THR A 83 -4.75 7.06 -5.14
CA THR A 83 -3.68 8.08 -5.20
C THR A 83 -2.51 7.64 -6.08
N ILE A 84 -2.74 6.68 -6.98
CA ILE A 84 -1.80 6.34 -8.03
C ILE A 84 -1.97 7.33 -9.18
N CYS A 85 -0.91 8.10 -9.44
CA CYS A 85 -0.92 9.16 -10.44
C CYS A 85 -1.16 8.63 -11.85
N THR A 86 -2.16 9.16 -12.52
CA THR A 86 -2.56 8.72 -13.87
C THR A 86 -1.56 9.08 -14.95
N HIS A 87 -0.57 9.94 -14.67
CA HIS A 87 0.50 10.24 -15.62
C HIS A 87 1.48 9.07 -15.82
N ALA A 88 2.03 8.54 -14.72
CA ALA A 88 3.10 7.53 -14.78
C ALA A 88 3.10 6.55 -13.60
N GLY A 89 1.98 6.37 -12.90
CA GLY A 89 1.82 5.35 -11.87
C GLY A 89 2.49 5.64 -10.53
N CYS A 90 3.05 6.85 -10.31
CA CYS A 90 3.66 7.21 -9.04
C CYS A 90 2.64 7.32 -7.91
N ALA A 91 2.96 6.82 -6.72
CA ALA A 91 2.14 7.04 -5.54
C ALA A 91 2.19 8.51 -5.10
N ILE A 92 1.02 9.13 -4.98
CA ILE A 92 0.86 10.49 -4.48
C ILE A 92 0.84 10.46 -2.96
N ASN A 93 1.82 11.08 -2.33
CA ASN A 93 2.00 11.08 -0.88
C ASN A 93 1.83 12.46 -0.22
N LYS A 94 1.40 13.46 -0.98
CA LYS A 94 1.24 14.84 -0.52
C LYS A 94 -0.16 15.36 -0.78
N LEU A 95 -0.81 15.82 0.29
CA LEU A 95 -2.10 16.52 0.25
C LEU A 95 -1.90 17.91 0.86
N GLN A 96 -2.33 18.95 0.14
CA GLN A 96 -2.30 20.36 0.57
C GLN A 96 -3.72 20.92 0.48
N GLY A 97 -4.39 21.06 1.63
CA GLY A 97 -5.82 21.34 1.65
C GLY A 97 -6.58 20.21 0.98
N THR A 98 -7.16 20.47 -0.18
CA THR A 98 -7.83 19.45 -1.02
C THR A 98 -7.07 19.15 -2.31
N THR A 99 -5.83 19.62 -2.46
CA THR A 99 -5.01 19.38 -3.63
C THR A 99 -3.99 18.28 -3.37
N LEU A 100 -4.05 17.21 -4.14
CA LEU A 100 -3.05 16.15 -4.19
C LEU A 100 -1.91 16.56 -5.12
N VAL A 101 -0.66 16.36 -4.71
CA VAL A 101 0.54 16.70 -5.49
C VAL A 101 1.37 15.45 -5.73
N CYS A 102 1.54 15.09 -6.99
CA CYS A 102 2.40 13.97 -7.39
C CYS A 102 3.88 14.36 -7.27
N PRO A 103 4.70 13.58 -6.54
CA PRO A 103 6.10 13.93 -6.31
C PRO A 103 7.00 13.73 -7.53
N CYS A 104 6.58 12.90 -8.50
CA CYS A 104 7.44 12.54 -9.63
C CYS A 104 7.54 13.66 -10.66
N HIS A 105 6.42 14.18 -11.14
CA HIS A 105 6.40 15.17 -12.22
C HIS A 105 5.49 16.36 -11.94
N GLY A 106 5.00 16.51 -10.70
CA GLY A 106 4.25 17.69 -10.27
C GLY A 106 2.78 17.74 -10.74
N SER A 107 2.23 16.67 -11.29
CA SER A 107 0.78 16.62 -11.56
C SER A 107 -0.01 16.91 -10.29
N GLN A 108 -1.10 17.66 -10.41
CA GLN A 108 -1.99 17.96 -9.29
C GLN A 108 -3.41 17.52 -9.60
N PHE A 109 -4.10 17.09 -8.54
CA PHE A 109 -5.48 16.63 -8.61
C PHE A 109 -6.30 17.21 -7.46
N ASP A 110 -7.54 17.49 -7.73
CA ASP A 110 -8.52 17.87 -6.71
C ASP A 110 -9.04 16.60 -6.00
N ALA A 111 -8.82 16.50 -4.72
CA ALA A 111 -9.24 15.36 -3.91
C ALA A 111 -10.76 15.24 -3.74
N LEU A 112 -11.53 16.33 -3.97
CA LEU A 112 -12.98 16.30 -3.89
C LEU A 112 -13.63 15.71 -5.14
N THR A 113 -12.98 15.85 -6.28
CA THR A 113 -13.55 15.50 -7.60
C THR A 113 -12.71 14.49 -8.39
N GLY A 114 -11.49 14.20 -7.96
CA GLY A 114 -10.52 13.39 -8.67
C GLY A 114 -9.92 14.06 -9.91
N LYS A 115 -10.39 15.23 -10.30
CA LYS A 115 -10.00 15.89 -11.56
C LYS A 115 -8.56 16.40 -11.54
N VAL A 116 -7.95 16.41 -12.72
CA VAL A 116 -6.65 17.04 -12.93
C VAL A 116 -6.78 18.55 -12.74
N VAL A 117 -5.91 19.12 -11.92
CA VAL A 117 -5.74 20.58 -11.70
C VAL A 117 -4.50 21.08 -12.41
N GLN A 118 -3.47 20.25 -12.49
CA GLN A 118 -2.20 20.59 -13.14
C GLN A 118 -1.63 19.36 -13.87
N SER A 119 -1.21 19.58 -15.14
CA SER A 119 -0.48 18.60 -15.94
C SER A 119 0.88 18.24 -15.29
N PRO A 120 1.55 17.15 -15.75
CA PRO A 120 1.37 16.45 -17.02
C PRO A 120 0.28 15.39 -17.08
N ALA A 121 -0.35 14.97 -15.98
CA ALA A 121 -1.51 14.07 -16.05
C ALA A 121 -2.64 14.71 -16.88
N THR A 122 -3.33 13.91 -17.68
CA THR A 122 -4.46 14.31 -18.52
C THR A 122 -5.77 13.65 -18.12
N GLU A 123 -5.68 12.54 -17.38
CA GLU A 123 -6.83 11.77 -16.91
C GLU A 123 -7.05 11.97 -15.42
N PRO A 124 -8.31 11.97 -14.93
CA PRO A 124 -8.62 12.08 -13.51
C PRO A 124 -8.11 10.84 -12.74
N LEU A 125 -8.05 10.96 -11.42
CA LEU A 125 -7.79 9.81 -10.55
C LEU A 125 -8.94 8.79 -10.64
N ASN A 126 -8.58 7.51 -10.51
CA ASN A 126 -9.57 6.43 -10.49
C ASN A 126 -10.43 6.52 -9.22
N GLU A 127 -11.74 6.65 -9.39
CA GLU A 127 -12.69 6.62 -8.28
C GLU A 127 -12.81 5.20 -7.72
N LEU A 128 -12.88 5.09 -6.40
CA LEU A 128 -13.04 3.85 -5.68
C LEU A 128 -14.40 3.82 -4.98
N PRO A 129 -15.08 2.67 -4.95
CA PRO A 129 -16.23 2.49 -4.07
C PRO A 129 -15.88 2.86 -2.64
N VAL A 130 -16.78 3.54 -1.94
CA VAL A 130 -16.60 3.93 -0.53
C VAL A 130 -17.93 3.89 0.19
N LYS A 131 -17.92 3.38 1.43
CA LYS A 131 -19.07 3.39 2.33
C LYS A 131 -18.66 3.61 3.76
N THR A 132 -19.64 3.96 4.59
CA THR A 132 -19.51 3.97 6.05
C THR A 132 -20.12 2.68 6.62
N ALA A 133 -19.38 1.97 7.42
CA ALA A 133 -19.83 0.81 8.17
C ALA A 133 -19.49 0.99 9.66
N LYS A 134 -20.51 1.05 10.51
CA LYS A 134 -20.35 1.23 11.97
C LYS A 134 -19.48 2.44 12.35
N GLY A 135 -19.65 3.57 11.62
CA GLY A 135 -18.88 4.80 11.85
C GLY A 135 -17.42 4.75 11.35
N ARG A 136 -17.07 3.76 10.56
CA ARG A 136 -15.75 3.61 9.91
C ARG A 136 -15.88 3.69 8.40
N ILE A 137 -14.88 4.23 7.77
CA ILE A 137 -14.79 4.32 6.31
C ILE A 137 -14.19 3.03 5.78
N VAL A 138 -14.86 2.43 4.80
CA VAL A 138 -14.34 1.31 4.02
C VAL A 138 -14.30 1.74 2.56
N ALA A 139 -13.15 1.59 1.90
CA ALA A 139 -12.98 1.93 0.49
C ALA A 139 -12.26 0.82 -0.27
N GLY A 140 -12.49 0.78 -1.59
CA GLY A 140 -11.91 -0.23 -2.49
C GLY A 140 -12.97 -1.03 -3.21
N PRO A 141 -12.57 -2.01 -4.05
CA PRO A 141 -13.52 -2.89 -4.73
C PRO A 141 -14.47 -3.53 -3.73
N ASP A 142 -15.74 -3.60 -4.07
CA ASP A 142 -16.81 -4.22 -3.25
C ASP A 142 -17.03 -3.54 -1.86
N ALA A 143 -16.55 -2.31 -1.68
CA ALA A 143 -16.81 -1.53 -0.48
C ALA A 143 -18.28 -1.13 -0.36
#